data_1e42525cd4120390456dfc861c4e5d9b
#
_entry.id   1e42525cd4120390456dfc861c4e5d9b
#
_cell.length_a   1.000
_cell.length_b   1.000
_cell.length_c   1.000
_cell.angle_alpha   90.00
_cell.angle_beta   90.00
_cell.angle_gamma   90.00
#
_symmetry.space_group_name_H-M   'P 1'
#
loop_
_entity.id
_entity.type
_entity.pdbx_description
1 polymer ?
#
loop_
_entity_poly.entity_id
_entity_poly.type
_entity_poly.pdbx_seq_one_letter_code
_entity_poly.pdbx_strand_id
1 'polypeptide(L)'
;ILDNANSSEFRTNSDLLFDMSRLYHVVAVLRVEDNFFSEINTGQMLRKFLEFHEMCRQIAKTVDSITFRIDYCTIGMVVSDVSPAGVNRRANDLFRRILAIPLEWCKDRLVIGVGDLCFGFSALPTSYIEANKAIMFKSRLETESILYYKKIRDIGEYAKVFSPQMAEDLRNYIIQGDSEELSYMIEQSFAAMGEMIPNSYLFRYLESLVFQASLVFRKYCEDDDFLFDVEKELRCVLEESNLKKMLNGVEQILLSIAEKIHKTNSTAPAFAVERICAYIN
;
A
#
# COMPACT_ATOMS: atom_id res chain seq x y z
N ILE A 1 6.33 -8.27 -20.17
CA ILE A 1 5.46 -8.03 -21.35
C ILE A 1 5.59 -6.59 -21.82
N LEU A 2 5.67 -5.58 -20.91
CA LEU A 2 5.79 -4.17 -21.30
C LEU A 2 7.24 -3.77 -21.68
N ASP A 3 8.25 -4.48 -21.19
CA ASP A 3 9.65 -4.25 -21.58
C ASP A 3 9.93 -4.60 -23.06
N ASN A 4 9.06 -5.41 -23.67
CA ASN A 4 9.15 -5.83 -25.07
C ASN A 4 8.23 -5.04 -26.03
N ALA A 5 7.67 -3.91 -25.60
CA ALA A 5 6.75 -3.11 -26.41
C ALA A 5 7.36 -2.59 -27.75
N ASN A 6 8.68 -2.71 -27.91
CA ASN A 6 9.39 -2.43 -29.16
C ASN A 6 9.70 -3.67 -30.00
N SER A 7 9.32 -4.88 -29.55
CA SER A 7 9.61 -6.10 -30.30
C SER A 7 8.57 -6.36 -31.38
N SER A 8 9.04 -6.90 -32.51
CA SER A 8 8.20 -7.26 -33.68
C SER A 8 7.12 -8.30 -33.35
N GLU A 9 7.21 -8.99 -32.23
CA GLU A 9 6.23 -9.98 -31.76
C GLU A 9 4.90 -9.36 -31.33
N PHE A 10 4.88 -8.10 -30.90
CA PHE A 10 3.63 -7.38 -30.60
C PHE A 10 2.76 -7.16 -31.84
N ARG A 11 3.35 -7.22 -33.03
CA ARG A 11 2.64 -6.98 -34.30
C ARG A 11 1.93 -8.21 -34.88
N THR A 12 2.17 -9.39 -34.35
CA THR A 12 1.69 -10.66 -34.95
C THR A 12 0.53 -11.32 -34.21
N ASN A 13 0.13 -10.83 -33.04
CA ASN A 13 -1.03 -11.35 -32.32
C ASN A 13 -2.30 -10.64 -32.81
N SER A 14 -3.05 -11.27 -33.70
CA SER A 14 -4.29 -10.76 -34.30
C SER A 14 -5.41 -10.37 -33.32
N ASP A 15 -5.30 -10.78 -32.06
CA ASP A 15 -6.26 -10.42 -31.01
C ASP A 15 -5.92 -9.08 -30.30
N LEU A 16 -4.78 -8.46 -30.63
CA LEU A 16 -4.30 -7.19 -30.11
C LEU A 16 -4.22 -6.14 -31.22
N LEU A 17 -5.28 -6.00 -32.02
CA LEU A 17 -5.38 -4.92 -32.99
C LEU A 17 -5.60 -3.59 -32.25
N PHE A 18 -4.49 -2.96 -31.84
CA PHE A 18 -4.52 -1.55 -31.51
C PHE A 18 -4.84 -0.75 -32.77
N ASP A 19 -5.95 -0.04 -32.74
CA ASP A 19 -6.26 0.94 -33.75
C ASP A 19 -5.23 2.08 -33.67
N MET A 20 -4.30 2.10 -34.59
CA MET A 20 -3.20 3.07 -34.64
C MET A 20 -3.68 4.52 -34.81
N SER A 21 -4.96 4.74 -35.13
CA SER A 21 -5.56 6.08 -35.16
C SER A 21 -5.85 6.64 -33.77
N ARG A 22 -5.87 5.79 -32.74
CA ARG A 22 -6.12 6.17 -31.34
C ARG A 22 -4.82 6.54 -30.67
N LEU A 23 -4.62 7.82 -30.46
CA LEU A 23 -3.38 8.37 -29.95
C LEU A 23 -3.40 8.61 -28.44
N TYR A 24 -4.58 8.65 -27.82
CA TYR A 24 -4.73 8.87 -26.39
C TYR A 24 -5.06 7.55 -25.71
N HIS A 25 -4.38 7.29 -24.60
CA HIS A 25 -4.49 6.05 -23.84
C HIS A 25 -4.54 6.32 -22.35
N VAL A 26 -5.14 5.40 -21.62
CA VAL A 26 -4.98 5.25 -20.16
C VAL A 26 -4.77 3.79 -19.86
N VAL A 27 -3.85 3.51 -18.94
CA VAL A 27 -3.70 2.18 -18.38
C VAL A 27 -4.37 2.14 -17.02
N ALA A 28 -5.14 1.08 -16.78
CA ALA A 28 -5.68 0.78 -15.49
C ALA A 28 -5.25 -0.63 -15.06
N VAL A 29 -5.10 -0.82 -13.76
CA VAL A 29 -4.78 -2.10 -13.14
C VAL A 29 -5.88 -2.43 -12.16
N LEU A 30 -6.55 -3.55 -12.34
CA LEU A 30 -7.52 -4.10 -11.41
C LEU A 30 -6.82 -5.17 -10.59
N ARG A 31 -6.96 -5.10 -9.27
CA ARG A 31 -6.42 -6.07 -8.33
C ARG A 31 -7.52 -6.59 -7.39
N VAL A 32 -7.48 -7.89 -7.13
CA VAL A 32 -8.19 -8.53 -6.03
C VAL A 32 -7.24 -8.59 -4.84
N GLU A 33 -7.63 -8.11 -3.67
CA GLU A 33 -6.75 -8.06 -2.48
C GLU A 33 -6.33 -9.47 -2.02
N ASP A 34 -5.01 -9.64 -1.75
CA ASP A 34 -4.34 -10.92 -1.54
C ASP A 34 -4.77 -11.69 -0.28
N ASN A 35 -5.23 -11.02 0.78
CA ASN A 35 -5.63 -11.65 2.05
C ASN A 35 -6.72 -12.72 1.88
N PHE A 36 -7.32 -12.79 0.69
CA PHE A 36 -8.33 -13.78 0.34
C PHE A 36 -7.74 -15.12 -0.12
N PHE A 37 -6.50 -15.12 -0.64
CA PHE A 37 -5.88 -16.32 -1.21
C PHE A 37 -5.31 -17.27 -0.14
N SER A 38 -5.08 -16.78 1.08
CA SER A 38 -4.58 -17.58 2.21
C SER A 38 -5.64 -18.51 2.83
N GLU A 39 -6.93 -18.20 2.65
CA GLU A 39 -8.03 -18.90 3.33
C GLU A 39 -8.73 -19.97 2.46
N ILE A 40 -8.49 -20.00 1.15
CA ILE A 40 -9.23 -20.87 0.21
C ILE A 40 -8.26 -21.70 -0.63
N ASN A 41 -8.73 -22.88 -1.04
CA ASN A 41 -8.01 -23.78 -1.97
C ASN A 41 -7.58 -23.00 -3.24
N THR A 42 -6.27 -22.82 -3.40
CA THR A 42 -5.64 -22.00 -4.44
C THR A 42 -6.12 -22.34 -5.86
N GLY A 43 -6.41 -23.63 -6.14
CA GLY A 43 -6.88 -24.06 -7.44
C GLY A 43 -8.31 -23.59 -7.77
N GLN A 44 -9.20 -23.54 -6.78
CA GLN A 44 -10.57 -23.09 -6.95
C GLN A 44 -10.61 -21.57 -7.16
N MET A 45 -9.76 -20.84 -6.44
CA MET A 45 -9.65 -19.39 -6.60
C MET A 45 -9.09 -18.98 -7.95
N LEU A 46 -8.04 -19.65 -8.41
CA LEU A 46 -7.51 -19.41 -9.75
C LEU A 46 -8.59 -19.59 -10.82
N ARG A 47 -9.43 -20.63 -10.70
CA ARG A 47 -10.53 -20.84 -11.63
C ARG A 47 -11.54 -19.68 -11.61
N LYS A 48 -11.98 -19.24 -10.42
CA LYS A 48 -12.89 -18.09 -10.27
C LYS A 48 -12.28 -16.82 -10.85
N PHE A 49 -10.99 -16.58 -10.62
CA PHE A 49 -10.29 -15.43 -11.18
C PHE A 49 -10.20 -15.47 -12.70
N LEU A 50 -9.98 -16.65 -13.30
CA LEU A 50 -9.98 -16.82 -14.75
C LEU A 50 -11.36 -16.56 -15.36
N GLU A 51 -12.42 -17.05 -14.72
CA GLU A 51 -13.82 -16.77 -15.11
C GLU A 51 -14.11 -15.26 -15.04
N PHE A 52 -13.66 -14.61 -13.96
CA PHE A 52 -13.78 -13.16 -13.80
C PHE A 52 -12.99 -12.38 -14.87
N HIS A 53 -11.75 -12.78 -15.16
CA HIS A 53 -10.97 -12.17 -16.23
C HIS A 53 -11.67 -12.29 -17.58
N GLU A 54 -12.29 -13.43 -17.88
CA GLU A 54 -13.05 -13.59 -19.13
C GLU A 54 -14.26 -12.66 -19.16
N MET A 55 -14.99 -12.46 -18.07
CA MET A 55 -16.08 -11.48 -17.98
C MET A 55 -15.56 -10.07 -18.23
N CYS A 56 -14.44 -9.68 -17.60
CA CYS A 56 -13.80 -8.38 -17.85
C CYS A 56 -13.42 -8.22 -19.32
N ARG A 57 -12.92 -9.26 -19.98
CA ARG A 57 -12.55 -9.27 -21.39
C ARG A 57 -13.78 -9.05 -22.29
N GLN A 58 -14.89 -9.69 -21.98
CA GLN A 58 -16.13 -9.50 -22.76
C GLN A 58 -16.65 -8.06 -22.60
N ILE A 59 -16.65 -7.49 -21.39
CA ILE A 59 -17.04 -6.10 -21.16
C ILE A 59 -16.09 -5.15 -21.91
N ALA A 60 -14.78 -5.37 -21.82
CA ALA A 60 -13.78 -4.53 -22.48
C ALA A 60 -14.00 -4.48 -24.00
N LYS A 61 -14.34 -5.60 -24.63
CA LYS A 61 -14.69 -5.67 -26.06
C LYS A 61 -15.87 -4.76 -26.40
N THR A 62 -16.86 -4.65 -25.54
CA THR A 62 -18.04 -3.78 -25.83
C THR A 62 -17.74 -2.29 -25.79
N VAL A 63 -16.67 -1.88 -25.13
CA VAL A 63 -16.19 -0.50 -25.05
C VAL A 63 -14.87 -0.31 -25.82
N ASP A 64 -14.52 -1.30 -26.62
CA ASP A 64 -13.38 -1.24 -27.53
C ASP A 64 -12.06 -1.01 -26.80
N SER A 65 -11.89 -1.75 -25.71
CA SER A 65 -10.74 -1.71 -24.79
C SER A 65 -10.10 -3.09 -24.69
N ILE A 66 -8.88 -3.15 -24.20
CA ILE A 66 -8.09 -4.38 -24.10
C ILE A 66 -7.90 -4.72 -22.62
N THR A 67 -8.04 -6.01 -22.27
CA THR A 67 -7.66 -6.55 -20.97
C THR A 67 -6.65 -7.67 -21.16
N PHE A 68 -5.73 -7.79 -20.22
CA PHE A 68 -4.74 -8.87 -20.16
C PHE A 68 -4.46 -9.24 -18.70
N ARG A 69 -4.19 -10.51 -18.50
CA ARG A 69 -3.83 -10.99 -17.17
C ARG A 69 -2.35 -10.70 -16.89
N ILE A 70 -2.07 -10.11 -15.74
CA ILE A 70 -0.71 -9.85 -15.24
C ILE A 70 -0.25 -11.02 -14.38
N ASP A 71 -1.05 -11.38 -13.38
CA ASP A 71 -0.79 -12.49 -12.46
C ASP A 71 -2.12 -13.17 -12.04
N TYR A 72 -2.11 -13.90 -10.93
CA TYR A 72 -3.26 -14.66 -10.42
C TYR A 72 -4.33 -13.81 -9.71
N CYS A 73 -4.06 -12.52 -9.46
CA CYS A 73 -4.98 -11.59 -8.79
C CYS A 73 -5.07 -10.23 -9.50
N THR A 74 -4.37 -10.04 -10.62
CA THR A 74 -4.20 -8.73 -11.26
C THR A 74 -4.51 -8.79 -12.76
N ILE A 75 -5.36 -7.87 -13.21
CA ILE A 75 -5.73 -7.67 -14.61
C ILE A 75 -5.27 -6.27 -15.05
N GLY A 76 -4.50 -6.18 -16.14
CA GLY A 76 -4.21 -4.94 -16.82
C GLY A 76 -5.30 -4.58 -17.82
N MET A 77 -5.58 -3.29 -17.98
CA MET A 77 -6.54 -2.76 -18.93
C MET A 77 -5.93 -1.57 -19.68
N VAL A 78 -6.15 -1.53 -20.98
CA VAL A 78 -5.77 -0.36 -21.80
C VAL A 78 -7.02 0.15 -22.49
N VAL A 79 -7.33 1.41 -22.23
CA VAL A 79 -8.44 2.13 -22.87
C VAL A 79 -7.86 3.19 -23.81
N SER A 80 -8.31 3.19 -25.06
CA SER A 80 -7.77 4.06 -26.12
C SER A 80 -8.89 4.78 -26.86
N ASP A 81 -8.62 6.03 -27.24
CA ASP A 81 -9.54 6.81 -28.08
C ASP A 81 -8.76 7.85 -28.90
N VAL A 82 -9.43 8.46 -29.87
CA VAL A 82 -8.88 9.56 -30.64
C VAL A 82 -8.84 10.90 -29.90
N SER A 83 -9.49 10.95 -28.73
CA SER A 83 -9.57 12.15 -27.89
C SER A 83 -9.46 11.85 -26.39
N PRO A 84 -8.91 12.78 -25.58
CA PRO A 84 -8.86 12.65 -24.11
C PRO A 84 -10.24 12.42 -23.48
N ALA A 85 -11.25 13.14 -23.94
CA ALA A 85 -12.62 13.01 -23.43
C ALA A 85 -13.22 11.63 -23.77
N GLY A 86 -12.90 11.09 -24.94
CA GLY A 86 -13.28 9.74 -25.36
C GLY A 86 -12.69 8.67 -24.46
N VAL A 87 -11.38 8.76 -24.16
CA VAL A 87 -10.70 7.83 -23.21
C VAL A 87 -11.39 7.85 -21.85
N ASN A 88 -11.61 9.04 -21.27
CA ASN A 88 -12.23 9.17 -19.96
C ASN A 88 -13.65 8.57 -19.92
N ARG A 89 -14.45 8.81 -20.95
CA ARG A 89 -15.80 8.26 -21.05
C ARG A 89 -15.78 6.74 -21.13
N ARG A 90 -14.94 6.16 -22.00
CA ARG A 90 -14.82 4.71 -22.18
C ARG A 90 -14.28 4.03 -20.93
N ALA A 91 -13.26 4.62 -20.29
CA ALA A 91 -12.69 4.12 -19.04
C ALA A 91 -13.73 4.08 -17.93
N ASN A 92 -14.47 5.17 -17.71
CA ASN A 92 -15.52 5.23 -16.72
C ASN A 92 -16.65 4.21 -16.99
N ASP A 93 -17.03 4.00 -18.25
CA ASP A 93 -18.03 2.99 -18.61
C ASP A 93 -17.50 1.57 -18.35
N LEU A 94 -16.27 1.28 -18.76
CA LEU A 94 -15.60 0.01 -18.50
C LEU A 94 -15.55 -0.31 -17.00
N PHE A 95 -15.03 0.61 -16.19
CA PHE A 95 -14.85 0.39 -14.75
C PHE A 95 -16.18 0.19 -14.03
N ARG A 96 -17.20 1.02 -14.36
CA ARG A 96 -18.53 0.87 -13.79
C ARG A 96 -19.14 -0.50 -14.10
N ARG A 97 -19.01 -0.98 -15.33
CA ARG A 97 -19.53 -2.31 -15.72
C ARG A 97 -18.79 -3.45 -15.04
N ILE A 98 -17.47 -3.34 -14.91
CA ILE A 98 -16.67 -4.35 -14.20
C ILE A 98 -17.05 -4.40 -12.71
N LEU A 99 -17.17 -3.25 -12.04
CA LEU A 99 -17.56 -3.19 -10.63
C LEU A 99 -19.01 -3.62 -10.40
N ALA A 100 -19.86 -3.59 -11.41
CA ALA A 100 -21.24 -4.05 -11.35
C ALA A 100 -21.38 -5.58 -11.53
N ILE A 101 -20.30 -6.32 -11.83
CA ILE A 101 -20.34 -7.79 -11.91
C ILE A 101 -20.71 -8.34 -10.52
N PRO A 102 -21.75 -9.17 -10.40
CA PRO A 102 -22.18 -9.71 -9.11
C PRO A 102 -21.23 -10.82 -8.64
N LEU A 103 -20.12 -10.45 -8.04
CA LEU A 103 -19.10 -11.36 -7.52
C LEU A 103 -19.17 -11.39 -6.00
N GLU A 104 -19.89 -12.36 -5.42
CA GLU A 104 -19.96 -12.52 -3.98
C GLU A 104 -18.60 -12.78 -3.32
N TRP A 105 -17.68 -13.45 -4.07
CA TRP A 105 -16.38 -13.86 -3.54
C TRP A 105 -15.33 -12.74 -3.45
N CYS A 106 -15.52 -11.58 -4.13
CA CYS A 106 -14.53 -10.49 -4.11
C CYS A 106 -15.14 -9.07 -4.13
N LYS A 107 -16.44 -8.93 -3.85
CA LYS A 107 -17.20 -7.69 -4.04
C LYS A 107 -16.56 -6.45 -3.40
N ASP A 108 -16.08 -6.58 -2.16
CA ASP A 108 -15.51 -5.47 -1.39
C ASP A 108 -13.97 -5.42 -1.45
N ARG A 109 -13.37 -6.27 -2.30
CA ARG A 109 -11.92 -6.48 -2.40
C ARG A 109 -11.35 -6.13 -3.78
N LEU A 110 -12.19 -5.60 -4.66
CA LEU A 110 -11.76 -5.12 -5.96
C LEU A 110 -11.28 -3.69 -5.86
N VAL A 111 -10.09 -3.43 -6.38
CA VAL A 111 -9.56 -2.09 -6.55
C VAL A 111 -9.07 -1.89 -7.97
N ILE A 112 -9.37 -0.73 -8.54
CA ILE A 112 -8.90 -0.30 -9.86
C ILE A 112 -8.01 0.91 -9.68
N GLY A 113 -6.71 0.77 -9.93
CA GLY A 113 -5.78 1.90 -10.06
C GLY A 113 -5.76 2.38 -11.49
N VAL A 114 -5.81 3.68 -11.69
CA VAL A 114 -5.85 4.33 -13.01
C VAL A 114 -4.67 5.29 -13.14
N GLY A 115 -3.82 5.07 -14.14
CA GLY A 115 -2.72 5.98 -14.49
C GLY A 115 -3.21 7.27 -15.11
N ASP A 116 -2.30 8.20 -15.33
CA ASP A 116 -2.61 9.42 -16.07
C ASP A 116 -2.82 9.14 -17.56
N LEU A 117 -3.61 10.00 -18.18
CA LEU A 117 -3.80 9.99 -19.62
C LEU A 117 -2.47 10.19 -20.32
N CYS A 118 -2.16 9.34 -21.28
CA CYS A 118 -0.93 9.42 -22.04
C CYS A 118 -1.19 9.52 -23.55
N PHE A 119 -0.19 10.05 -24.28
CA PHE A 119 -0.22 10.20 -25.72
C PHE A 119 0.81 9.27 -26.36
N GLY A 120 0.35 8.43 -27.28
CA GLY A 120 1.20 7.45 -27.96
C GLY A 120 1.55 6.23 -27.14
N PHE A 121 1.93 5.16 -27.82
CA PHE A 121 2.20 3.85 -27.19
C PHE A 121 3.44 3.83 -26.29
N SER A 122 4.43 4.68 -26.58
CA SER A 122 5.67 4.77 -25.78
C SER A 122 5.42 5.23 -24.34
N ALA A 123 4.29 5.89 -24.08
CA ALA A 123 3.93 6.38 -22.75
C ALA A 123 3.07 5.38 -21.92
N LEU A 124 2.64 4.25 -22.52
CA LEU A 124 1.87 3.22 -21.79
C LEU A 124 2.60 2.65 -20.55
N PRO A 125 3.92 2.36 -20.59
CA PRO A 125 4.63 1.88 -19.41
C PRO A 125 4.56 2.87 -18.23
N THR A 126 4.63 4.17 -18.49
CA THR A 126 4.51 5.20 -17.44
C THR A 126 3.11 5.18 -16.85
N SER A 127 2.05 5.19 -17.68
CA SER A 127 0.67 5.10 -17.20
C SER A 127 0.39 3.80 -16.41
N TYR A 128 1.05 2.69 -16.78
CA TYR A 128 0.98 1.44 -16.03
C TYR A 128 1.63 1.54 -14.63
N ILE A 129 2.82 2.14 -14.55
CA ILE A 129 3.51 2.37 -13.27
C ILE A 129 2.64 3.26 -12.36
N GLU A 130 2.03 4.30 -12.92
CA GLU A 130 1.14 5.22 -12.21
C GLU A 130 -0.12 4.52 -11.70
N ALA A 131 -0.73 3.65 -12.52
CA ALA A 131 -1.88 2.84 -12.10
C ALA A 131 -1.56 1.92 -10.91
N ASN A 132 -0.37 1.28 -10.93
CA ASN A 132 0.09 0.48 -9.78
C ASN A 132 0.35 1.34 -8.54
N LYS A 133 0.97 2.52 -8.70
CA LYS A 133 1.13 3.46 -7.59
C LYS A 133 -0.23 3.84 -7.00
N ALA A 134 -1.25 4.07 -7.83
CA ALA A 134 -2.59 4.40 -7.35
C ALA A 134 -3.17 3.30 -6.43
N ILE A 135 -3.00 2.02 -6.78
CA ILE A 135 -3.47 0.89 -5.95
C ILE A 135 -2.82 0.90 -4.55
N MET A 136 -1.56 1.32 -4.44
CA MET A 136 -0.85 1.35 -3.15
C MET A 136 -1.48 2.29 -2.11
N PHE A 137 -2.40 3.18 -2.53
CA PHE A 137 -3.14 4.08 -1.65
C PHE A 137 -4.49 3.53 -1.17
N LYS A 138 -4.88 2.31 -1.57
CA LYS A 138 -6.21 1.72 -1.28
C LYS A 138 -6.56 1.70 0.20
N SER A 139 -5.65 1.31 1.08
CA SER A 139 -5.92 1.16 2.51
C SER A 139 -6.37 2.45 3.21
N ARG A 140 -6.19 3.59 2.57
CA ARG A 140 -6.58 4.90 3.10
C ARG A 140 -7.86 5.45 2.50
N LEU A 141 -8.20 4.99 1.30
CA LEU A 141 -9.40 5.38 0.60
C LEU A 141 -10.39 4.21 0.63
N GLU A 142 -10.73 3.75 1.84
CA GLU A 142 -11.53 2.54 2.10
C GLU A 142 -12.86 2.50 1.32
N THR A 143 -13.40 3.66 0.99
CA THR A 143 -14.68 3.79 0.27
C THR A 143 -14.54 3.83 -1.25
N GLU A 144 -13.35 4.12 -1.79
CA GLU A 144 -13.15 4.24 -3.24
C GLU A 144 -12.63 2.93 -3.85
N SER A 145 -13.39 2.34 -4.77
CA SER A 145 -12.96 1.19 -5.56
C SER A 145 -12.14 1.58 -6.80
N ILE A 146 -12.12 2.85 -7.19
CA ILE A 146 -11.37 3.39 -8.33
C ILE A 146 -10.45 4.51 -7.86
N LEU A 147 -9.15 4.32 -8.01
CA LEU A 147 -8.11 5.24 -7.55
C LEU A 147 -7.38 5.84 -8.74
N TYR A 148 -7.50 7.13 -8.96
CA TYR A 148 -6.83 7.85 -10.04
C TYR A 148 -5.49 8.41 -9.59
N TYR A 149 -4.40 8.07 -10.29
CA TYR A 149 -3.06 8.58 -10.00
C TYR A 149 -3.01 10.12 -10.02
N LYS A 150 -3.77 10.75 -10.90
CA LYS A 150 -3.92 12.21 -10.96
C LYS A 150 -4.29 12.84 -9.60
N LYS A 151 -5.11 12.16 -8.79
CA LYS A 151 -5.51 12.66 -7.46
C LYS A 151 -4.37 12.55 -6.43
N ILE A 152 -3.39 11.70 -6.67
CA ILE A 152 -2.34 11.38 -5.69
C ILE A 152 -0.94 11.84 -6.09
N ARG A 153 -0.69 12.19 -7.36
CA ARG A 153 0.63 12.59 -7.85
C ARG A 153 1.16 13.89 -7.22
N ASP A 154 0.24 14.80 -6.86
CA ASP A 154 0.57 16.11 -6.29
C ASP A 154 0.82 16.03 -4.77
N ILE A 155 0.72 14.83 -4.21
CA ILE A 155 1.10 14.55 -2.84
C ILE A 155 2.61 14.49 -2.82
N GLY A 156 3.20 15.60 -2.44
CA GLY A 156 4.62 15.91 -2.55
C GLY A 156 5.55 14.82 -2.02
N GLU A 157 6.83 14.92 -2.33
CA GLU A 157 7.87 14.00 -1.86
C GLU A 157 7.66 13.74 -0.37
N TYR A 158 7.26 12.52 -0.02
CA TYR A 158 7.09 12.08 1.36
C TYR A 158 8.41 12.26 2.08
N ALA A 159 8.60 13.47 2.57
CA ALA A 159 9.80 13.89 3.23
C ALA A 159 10.01 13.01 4.46
N LYS A 160 11.18 12.38 4.52
CA LYS A 160 11.81 11.85 5.72
C LYS A 160 10.85 11.08 6.62
N VAL A 161 10.58 9.86 6.26
CA VAL A 161 9.73 8.91 6.99
C VAL A 161 10.06 8.87 8.49
N PHE A 162 11.33 9.07 8.84
CA PHE A 162 11.81 9.09 10.22
C PHE A 162 12.97 10.10 10.36
N SER A 163 12.77 11.18 11.12
CA SER A 163 13.82 12.17 11.34
C SER A 163 14.73 11.77 12.51
N PRO A 164 16.01 12.23 12.55
CA PRO A 164 16.87 12.02 13.72
C PRO A 164 16.27 12.55 15.03
N GLN A 165 15.56 13.69 14.98
CA GLN A 165 14.88 14.26 16.13
C GLN A 165 13.80 13.32 16.65
N MET A 166 12.98 12.78 15.75
CA MET A 166 11.92 11.84 16.12
C MET A 166 12.47 10.53 16.72
N ALA A 167 13.64 10.07 16.27
CA ALA A 167 14.31 8.93 16.88
C ALA A 167 14.76 9.24 18.31
N GLU A 168 15.21 10.46 18.56
CA GLU A 168 15.64 10.92 19.88
C GLU A 168 14.45 11.12 20.83
N ASP A 169 13.37 11.71 20.34
CA ASP A 169 12.11 11.89 21.09
C ASP A 169 11.53 10.52 21.49
N LEU A 170 11.44 9.57 20.54
CA LEU A 170 10.99 8.21 20.79
C LEU A 170 11.85 7.54 21.88
N ARG A 171 13.17 7.66 21.78
CA ARG A 171 14.09 7.12 22.78
C ARG A 171 13.82 7.71 24.16
N ASN A 172 13.67 9.03 24.25
CA ASN A 172 13.45 9.74 25.51
C ASN A 172 12.13 9.30 26.15
N TYR A 173 11.03 9.24 25.39
CA TYR A 173 9.73 8.80 25.90
C TYR A 173 9.74 7.35 26.40
N ILE A 174 10.42 6.45 25.67
CA ILE A 174 10.60 5.05 26.11
C ILE A 174 11.40 4.97 27.41
N ILE A 175 12.49 5.74 27.55
CA ILE A 175 13.33 5.75 28.75
C ILE A 175 12.59 6.37 29.95
N GLN A 176 11.82 7.43 29.71
CA GLN A 176 11.02 8.09 30.75
C GLN A 176 9.80 7.24 31.14
N GLY A 177 9.33 6.35 30.27
CA GLY A 177 8.09 5.58 30.42
C GLY A 177 6.86 6.46 30.28
N ASP A 178 6.99 7.52 29.48
CA ASP A 178 5.91 8.47 29.25
C ASP A 178 5.01 7.95 28.15
N SER A 179 3.96 7.23 28.54
CA SER A 179 3.00 6.63 27.61
C SER A 179 2.14 7.66 26.90
N GLU A 180 1.84 8.81 27.56
CA GLU A 180 1.00 9.85 26.96
C GLU A 180 1.74 10.57 25.85
N GLU A 181 2.99 10.97 26.09
CA GLU A 181 3.83 11.63 25.08
C GLU A 181 4.19 10.68 23.93
N LEU A 182 4.39 9.38 24.22
CA LEU A 182 4.63 8.36 23.20
C LEU A 182 3.43 8.21 22.26
N SER A 183 2.23 8.07 22.81
CA SER A 183 0.99 8.00 22.02
C SER A 183 0.76 9.29 21.23
N TYR A 184 0.96 10.45 21.85
CA TYR A 184 0.83 11.76 21.19
C TYR A 184 1.83 11.93 20.04
N MET A 185 3.09 11.52 20.22
CA MET A 185 4.10 11.56 19.16
C MET A 185 3.68 10.71 17.95
N ILE A 186 3.15 9.51 18.18
CA ILE A 186 2.66 8.61 17.12
C ILE A 186 1.51 9.28 16.37
N GLU A 187 0.51 9.80 17.09
CA GLU A 187 -0.65 10.48 16.47
C GLU A 187 -0.24 11.71 15.68
N GLN A 188 0.62 12.58 16.23
CA GLN A 188 1.10 13.79 15.56
C GLN A 188 1.91 13.47 14.31
N SER A 189 2.75 12.44 14.36
CA SER A 189 3.51 11.98 13.21
C SER A 189 2.59 11.53 12.08
N PHE A 190 1.52 10.85 12.44
CA PHE A 190 0.49 10.43 11.49
C PHE A 190 -0.28 11.60 10.92
N ALA A 191 -0.70 12.52 11.75
CA ALA A 191 -1.38 13.74 11.30
C ALA A 191 -0.50 14.56 10.35
N ALA A 192 0.81 14.69 10.67
CA ALA A 192 1.78 15.38 9.82
C ALA A 192 2.04 14.68 8.48
N MET A 193 1.93 13.35 8.44
CA MET A 193 2.07 12.58 7.20
C MET A 193 0.92 12.79 6.23
N GLY A 194 -0.23 13.32 6.68
CA GLY A 194 -1.44 13.55 5.87
C GLY A 194 -2.17 12.26 5.49
N GLU A 195 -3.37 12.40 4.93
CA GLU A 195 -4.28 11.27 4.63
C GLU A 195 -3.80 10.37 3.48
N MET A 196 -2.72 10.70 2.78
CA MET A 196 -2.40 10.10 1.48
C MET A 196 -0.96 9.61 1.34
N ILE A 197 -0.41 8.89 2.34
CA ILE A 197 0.88 8.20 2.22
C ILE A 197 0.69 6.80 1.61
N PRO A 198 1.57 6.35 0.69
CA PRO A 198 1.60 4.96 0.25
C PRO A 198 1.81 3.99 1.42
N ASN A 199 1.12 2.85 1.40
CA ASN A 199 1.28 1.83 2.43
C ASN A 199 2.72 1.41 2.65
N SER A 200 3.52 1.31 1.57
CA SER A 200 4.93 0.95 1.66
C SER A 200 5.76 1.93 2.50
N TYR A 201 5.39 3.23 2.51
CA TYR A 201 6.03 4.22 3.37
C TYR A 201 5.52 4.12 4.81
N LEU A 202 4.22 3.92 4.97
CA LEU A 202 3.62 3.68 6.26
C LEU A 202 4.25 2.48 6.96
N PHE A 203 4.33 1.33 6.29
CA PHE A 203 4.95 0.13 6.84
C PHE A 203 6.40 0.38 7.25
N ARG A 204 7.21 1.00 6.38
CA ARG A 204 8.59 1.36 6.72
C ARG A 204 8.69 2.30 7.91
N TYR A 205 7.76 3.24 8.03
CA TYR A 205 7.70 4.13 9.18
C TYR A 205 7.42 3.35 10.47
N LEU A 206 6.39 2.51 10.48
CA LEU A 206 6.01 1.69 11.62
C LEU A 206 7.13 0.70 12.01
N GLU A 207 7.72 0.02 11.02
CA GLU A 207 8.90 -0.83 11.22
C GLU A 207 10.06 -0.06 11.83
N SER A 208 10.32 1.17 11.36
CA SER A 208 11.40 2.01 11.88
C SER A 208 11.16 2.42 13.33
N LEU A 209 9.92 2.74 13.72
CA LEU A 209 9.56 3.05 15.10
C LEU A 209 9.87 1.87 16.02
N VAL A 210 9.37 0.68 15.70
CA VAL A 210 9.58 -0.52 16.49
C VAL A 210 11.05 -0.94 16.51
N PHE A 211 11.76 -0.81 15.38
CA PHE A 211 13.18 -1.09 15.31
C PHE A 211 14.00 -0.17 16.23
N GLN A 212 13.74 1.14 16.24
CA GLN A 212 14.41 2.07 17.14
C GLN A 212 14.09 1.77 18.61
N ALA A 213 12.85 1.47 18.92
CA ALA A 213 12.46 1.03 20.26
C ALA A 213 13.19 -0.26 20.69
N SER A 214 13.36 -1.22 19.79
CA SER A 214 14.10 -2.46 20.03
C SER A 214 15.60 -2.20 20.27
N LEU A 215 16.19 -1.21 19.59
CA LEU A 215 17.57 -0.80 19.88
C LEU A 215 17.73 -0.20 21.29
N VAL A 216 16.75 0.60 21.72
CA VAL A 216 16.70 1.11 23.09
C VAL A 216 16.55 -0.05 24.07
N PHE A 217 15.65 -1.00 23.79
CA PHE A 217 15.45 -2.17 24.64
C PHE A 217 16.73 -2.97 24.86
N ARG A 218 17.45 -3.31 23.79
CA ARG A 218 18.73 -4.08 23.87
C ARG A 218 19.80 -3.41 24.70
N LYS A 219 19.73 -2.10 24.86
CA LYS A 219 20.68 -1.36 25.70
C LYS A 219 20.43 -1.57 27.20
N TYR A 220 19.18 -1.84 27.59
CA TYR A 220 18.76 -1.91 28.99
C TYR A 220 18.31 -3.29 29.43
N CYS A 221 17.95 -4.16 28.50
CA CYS A 221 17.41 -5.49 28.74
C CYS A 221 18.06 -6.53 27.85
N GLU A 222 18.49 -7.65 28.42
CA GLU A 222 19.03 -8.82 27.72
C GLU A 222 17.94 -9.90 27.63
N ASP A 223 16.88 -9.65 26.86
CA ASP A 223 15.74 -10.56 26.69
C ASP A 223 15.43 -10.70 25.18
N ASP A 224 16.17 -11.58 24.51
CA ASP A 224 16.00 -11.81 23.07
C ASP A 224 14.67 -12.52 22.76
N ASP A 225 14.13 -13.33 23.67
CA ASP A 225 12.84 -14.00 23.48
C ASP A 225 11.71 -12.96 23.40
N PHE A 226 11.75 -11.94 24.25
CA PHE A 226 10.79 -10.84 24.20
C PHE A 226 10.88 -10.09 22.84
N LEU A 227 12.08 -9.81 22.35
CA LEU A 227 12.23 -9.14 21.06
C LEU A 227 11.74 -10.01 19.90
N PHE A 228 11.91 -11.31 19.98
CA PHE A 228 11.37 -12.23 18.98
C PHE A 228 9.83 -12.19 18.96
N ASP A 229 9.19 -12.14 20.13
CA ASP A 229 7.74 -11.99 20.23
C ASP A 229 7.28 -10.64 19.68
N VAL A 230 7.99 -9.54 19.96
CA VAL A 230 7.74 -8.20 19.37
C VAL A 230 7.81 -8.24 17.85
N GLU A 231 8.82 -8.88 17.26
CA GLU A 231 8.92 -8.99 15.79
C GLU A 231 7.75 -9.79 15.19
N LYS A 232 7.34 -10.85 15.86
CA LYS A 232 6.20 -11.67 15.43
C LYS A 232 4.88 -10.89 15.50
N GLU A 233 4.68 -10.15 16.59
CA GLU A 233 3.49 -9.31 16.77
C GLU A 233 3.45 -8.18 15.74
N LEU A 234 4.59 -7.52 15.47
CA LEU A 234 4.68 -6.50 14.45
C LEU A 234 4.25 -7.02 13.06
N ARG A 235 4.68 -8.23 12.68
CA ARG A 235 4.25 -8.83 11.40
C ARG A 235 2.73 -8.99 11.35
N CYS A 236 2.12 -9.51 12.42
CA CYS A 236 0.66 -9.64 12.48
C CYS A 236 -0.05 -8.28 12.39
N VAL A 237 0.48 -7.26 13.07
CA VAL A 237 -0.07 -5.89 13.03
C VAL A 237 0.04 -5.27 11.65
N LEU A 238 1.15 -5.49 10.92
CA LEU A 238 1.34 -4.96 9.56
C LEU A 238 0.48 -5.68 8.49
N GLU A 239 -0.04 -6.87 8.80
CA GLU A 239 -1.00 -7.58 7.95
C GLU A 239 -2.45 -7.07 8.10
N GLU A 240 -2.72 -6.24 9.12
CA GLU A 240 -4.03 -5.65 9.32
C GLU A 240 -4.43 -4.72 8.16
N SER A 241 -5.61 -4.91 7.62
CA SER A 241 -6.17 -4.08 6.55
C SER A 241 -6.66 -2.71 7.05
N ASN A 242 -6.99 -2.61 8.34
CA ASN A 242 -7.51 -1.41 8.97
C ASN A 242 -6.38 -0.59 9.58
N LEU A 243 -6.15 0.62 9.03
CA LEU A 243 -5.10 1.54 9.46
C LEU A 243 -5.15 1.85 10.96
N LYS A 244 -6.34 2.11 11.52
CA LYS A 244 -6.49 2.46 12.94
C LYS A 244 -6.09 1.29 13.84
N LYS A 245 -6.44 0.06 13.46
CA LYS A 245 -6.02 -1.14 14.19
C LYS A 245 -4.51 -1.35 14.11
N MET A 246 -3.93 -1.13 12.93
CA MET A 246 -2.48 -1.22 12.72
C MET A 246 -1.74 -0.22 13.61
N LEU A 247 -2.19 1.04 13.67
CA LEU A 247 -1.62 2.06 14.52
C LEU A 247 -1.70 1.72 16.00
N ASN A 248 -2.89 1.33 16.45
CA ASN A 248 -3.09 0.92 17.84
C ASN A 248 -2.20 -0.30 18.18
N GLY A 249 -2.04 -1.25 17.24
CA GLY A 249 -1.16 -2.40 17.44
C GLY A 249 0.30 -1.99 17.63
N VAL A 250 0.82 -1.10 16.79
CA VAL A 250 2.20 -0.59 16.92
C VAL A 250 2.36 0.21 18.22
N GLU A 251 1.40 1.04 18.59
CA GLU A 251 1.39 1.75 19.85
C GLU A 251 1.49 0.78 21.05
N GLN A 252 0.70 -0.29 21.07
CA GLN A 252 0.76 -1.31 22.13
C GLN A 252 2.11 -2.01 22.18
N ILE A 253 2.74 -2.31 21.04
CA ILE A 253 4.09 -2.85 20.97
C ILE A 253 5.09 -1.89 21.63
N LEU A 254 5.06 -0.61 21.29
CA LEU A 254 5.97 0.40 21.84
C LEU A 254 5.77 0.59 23.34
N LEU A 255 4.53 0.60 23.83
CA LEU A 255 4.19 0.66 25.24
C LEU A 255 4.70 -0.59 25.99
N SER A 256 4.56 -1.78 25.41
CA SER A 256 5.06 -3.02 26.02
C SER A 256 6.59 -3.02 26.17
N ILE A 257 7.31 -2.48 25.18
CA ILE A 257 8.77 -2.30 25.23
C ILE A 257 9.14 -1.33 26.36
N ALA A 258 8.48 -0.17 26.44
CA ALA A 258 8.73 0.82 27.48
C ALA A 258 8.47 0.25 28.89
N GLU A 259 7.35 -0.43 29.08
CA GLU A 259 6.99 -1.06 30.36
C GLU A 259 8.00 -2.13 30.78
N LYS A 260 8.48 -2.96 29.83
CA LYS A 260 9.47 -3.99 30.12
C LYS A 260 10.81 -3.39 30.53
N ILE A 261 11.27 -2.32 29.88
CA ILE A 261 12.48 -1.56 30.28
C ILE A 261 12.33 -1.05 31.70
N HIS A 262 11.17 -0.44 32.02
CA HIS A 262 10.91 0.06 33.37
C HIS A 262 10.94 -1.02 34.45
N LYS A 263 10.29 -2.15 34.18
CA LYS A 263 10.25 -3.27 35.13
C LYS A 263 11.63 -3.86 35.40
N THR A 264 12.46 -3.95 34.33
CA THR A 264 13.78 -4.60 34.46
C THR A 264 14.81 -3.68 35.11
N ASN A 265 14.77 -2.37 34.83
CA ASN A 265 15.83 -1.43 35.18
C ASN A 265 15.44 -0.35 36.23
N SER A 266 14.24 -0.41 36.80
CA SER A 266 13.75 0.60 37.75
C SER A 266 14.67 0.82 38.99
N THR A 267 15.56 -0.14 39.30
CA THR A 267 16.51 -0.11 40.42
C THR A 267 17.96 0.11 40.00
N ALA A 268 18.28 0.17 38.70
CA ALA A 268 19.66 0.29 38.23
C ALA A 268 20.15 1.75 38.30
N PRO A 269 21.28 2.07 38.99
CA PRO A 269 21.79 3.44 39.10
C PRO A 269 22.07 4.13 37.77
N ALA A 270 22.60 3.39 36.78
CA ALA A 270 22.90 3.90 35.46
C ALA A 270 21.62 4.35 34.70
N PHE A 271 20.53 3.60 34.81
CA PHE A 271 19.24 3.91 34.24
C PHE A 271 18.60 5.15 34.85
N ALA A 272 18.76 5.31 36.21
CA ALA A 272 18.28 6.51 36.90
C ALA A 272 18.99 7.80 36.40
N VAL A 273 20.31 7.74 36.16
CA VAL A 273 21.07 8.87 35.61
C VAL A 273 20.63 9.23 34.22
N GLU A 274 20.42 8.23 33.34
CA GLU A 274 19.99 8.47 31.96
C GLU A 274 18.55 9.03 31.88
N ARG A 275 17.65 8.59 32.74
CA ARG A 275 16.30 9.20 32.90
C ARG A 275 16.38 10.66 33.29
N ILE A 276 17.25 11.00 34.25
CA ILE A 276 17.45 12.41 34.64
C ILE A 276 17.97 13.23 33.48
N CYS A 277 18.94 12.71 32.71
CA CYS A 277 19.46 13.40 31.53
C CYS A 277 18.39 13.59 30.45
N ALA A 278 17.54 12.60 30.19
CA ALA A 278 16.45 12.68 29.24
C ALA A 278 15.35 13.67 29.67
N TYR A 279 15.18 13.90 30.97
CA TYR A 279 14.21 14.87 31.51
C TYR A 279 14.72 16.32 31.45
N ILE A 280 16.04 16.52 31.41
CA ILE A 280 16.66 17.86 31.38
C ILE A 280 16.80 18.41 29.95
N ASN A 281 16.85 17.56 28.95
CA ASN A 281 16.93 17.91 27.51
C ASN A 281 15.56 18.07 26.87
#